data_28c516a113abda04b89c627562e22d47
#
_entry.id   28c516a113abda04b89c627562e22d47
#
_cell.length_a   1.000
_cell.length_b   1.000
_cell.length_c   1.000
_cell.angle_alpha   90.00
_cell.angle_beta   90.00
_cell.angle_gamma   90.00
#
_symmetry.space_group_name_H-M   'P 1'
#
loop_
_entity.id
_entity.type
_entity.pdbx_description
1 polymer ?
#
loop_
_entity_poly.entity_id
_entity_poly.type
_entity_poly.pdbx_seq_one_letter_code
_entity_poly.pdbx_strand_id
1 'polypeptide(L)'
;RGCELGCIYCFARPTHAYLGLSPGMDFSTKIFYKPEAARLLERELRKPNYQCRTLALGTNTDPYQPVEKKLRLTRSILEVLLAFRHPVSIVTKSALIIRDLDILKPMAEKGLVEVSLSIATLDHRLANTLEPLASKPMKRLATIRTLADAGIPCGIIAAPIIPALNDHELESILEGGRDTGATLASYILMRLPLQVSELFKEWLENFEPNKAKEVMNALTEIRDGKNCQKEFVSRLKNTGGYKALLAKRFELIIKRLGYEGQSYELDVNQFTIPVQQDKQLALF
;
A
#
# COMPACT_ATOMS: atom_id res chain seq x y z
N ARG A 1 -6.13 -10.04 10.17
CA ARG A 1 -4.78 -9.72 10.64
C ARG A 1 -3.79 -10.71 10.07
N GLY A 2 -2.53 -10.29 9.90
CA GLY A 2 -1.51 -11.08 9.21
C GLY A 2 -1.53 -10.82 7.71
N CYS A 3 -0.38 -11.06 7.05
CA CYS A 3 -0.25 -10.86 5.62
C CYS A 3 0.80 -11.81 5.05
N GLU A 4 0.35 -12.66 4.11
CA GLU A 4 1.21 -13.67 3.48
C GLU A 4 2.32 -13.07 2.60
N LEU A 5 2.24 -11.79 2.21
CA LEU A 5 3.28 -11.16 1.37
C LEU A 5 4.67 -11.20 2.01
N GLY A 6 4.74 -11.32 3.33
CA GLY A 6 5.98 -11.57 4.06
C GLY A 6 6.96 -10.41 4.13
N CYS A 7 6.56 -9.19 3.73
CA CYS A 7 7.44 -8.02 3.74
C CYS A 7 8.19 -7.90 5.07
N ILE A 8 9.52 -7.91 5.02
CA ILE A 8 10.35 -7.96 6.25
C ILE A 8 10.23 -6.68 7.08
N TYR A 9 10.01 -5.55 6.44
CA TYR A 9 9.91 -4.21 7.03
C TYR A 9 8.49 -3.85 7.48
N CYS A 10 7.49 -4.74 7.37
CA CYS A 10 6.08 -4.38 7.55
C CYS A 10 5.79 -3.88 8.96
N PHE A 11 5.34 -2.64 9.07
CA PHE A 11 4.99 -2.00 10.34
C PHE A 11 3.79 -2.65 11.06
N ALA A 12 3.00 -3.47 10.36
CA ALA A 12 1.84 -4.16 10.93
C ALA A 12 2.21 -5.44 11.70
N ARG A 13 3.45 -5.95 11.56
CA ARG A 13 3.92 -7.17 12.24
C ARG A 13 3.68 -7.17 13.75
N PRO A 14 3.91 -6.07 14.50
CA PRO A 14 3.64 -6.03 15.94
C PRO A 14 2.17 -6.28 16.34
N THR A 15 1.23 -6.17 15.40
CA THR A 15 -0.19 -6.45 15.68
C THR A 15 -0.47 -7.92 16.06
N HIS A 16 0.45 -8.84 15.73
CA HIS A 16 0.38 -10.25 16.15
C HIS A 16 0.74 -10.44 17.63
N ALA A 17 1.58 -9.57 18.20
CA ALA A 17 1.90 -9.60 19.61
C ALA A 17 0.65 -9.45 20.50
N TYR A 18 -0.36 -8.68 20.06
CA TYR A 18 -1.66 -8.59 20.76
C TYR A 18 -2.46 -9.90 20.78
N LEU A 19 -2.04 -10.89 20.00
CA LEU A 19 -2.65 -12.22 19.94
C LEU A 19 -1.75 -13.26 20.61
N GLY A 20 -0.67 -12.86 21.29
CA GLY A 20 0.32 -13.76 21.86
C GLY A 20 1.19 -14.47 20.80
N LEU A 21 1.27 -13.92 19.59
CA LEU A 21 1.99 -14.50 18.45
C LEU A 21 3.24 -13.70 18.10
N SER A 22 4.21 -14.36 17.47
CA SER A 22 5.45 -13.72 17.00
C SER A 22 5.18 -12.71 15.89
N PRO A 23 5.79 -11.52 15.90
CA PRO A 23 5.79 -10.58 14.78
C PRO A 23 6.64 -11.06 13.58
N GLY A 24 7.42 -12.14 13.77
CA GLY A 24 8.22 -12.78 12.72
C GLY A 24 7.38 -13.65 11.78
N MET A 25 7.61 -14.96 11.82
CA MET A 25 6.93 -15.92 10.92
C MET A 25 5.42 -15.99 11.13
N ASP A 26 4.94 -15.91 12.37
CA ASP A 26 3.51 -16.03 12.65
C ASP A 26 2.70 -14.97 11.91
N PHE A 27 3.24 -13.75 11.74
CA PHE A 27 2.58 -12.69 10.99
C PHE A 27 2.29 -13.06 9.54
N SER A 28 3.15 -13.87 8.93
CA SER A 28 3.02 -14.26 7.52
C SER A 28 2.32 -15.60 7.33
N THR A 29 2.24 -16.44 8.36
CA THR A 29 1.74 -17.81 8.28
C THR A 29 0.42 -18.04 9.00
N LYS A 30 0.10 -17.22 10.02
CA LYS A 30 -1.14 -17.30 10.79
C LYS A 30 -2.06 -16.13 10.45
N ILE A 31 -2.93 -16.34 9.46
CA ILE A 31 -3.82 -15.30 8.95
C ILE A 31 -5.18 -15.37 9.63
N PHE A 32 -5.62 -14.25 10.19
CA PHE A 32 -6.94 -14.10 10.81
C PHE A 32 -7.85 -13.24 9.93
N TYR A 33 -9.00 -13.75 9.59
CA TYR A 33 -9.99 -13.06 8.75
C TYR A 33 -11.39 -13.10 9.34
N LYS A 34 -12.25 -12.21 8.87
CA LYS A 34 -13.67 -12.14 9.24
C LYS A 34 -14.50 -12.64 8.06
N PRO A 35 -15.04 -13.86 8.09
CA PRO A 35 -15.83 -14.41 6.98
C PRO A 35 -17.02 -13.51 6.60
N GLU A 36 -17.64 -12.88 7.58
CA GLU A 36 -18.82 -12.03 7.42
C GLU A 36 -18.49 -10.55 7.17
N ALA A 37 -17.25 -10.22 6.74
CA ALA A 37 -16.81 -8.82 6.64
C ALA A 37 -17.74 -7.97 5.74
N ALA A 38 -18.16 -8.50 4.60
CA ALA A 38 -19.08 -7.82 3.68
C ALA A 38 -20.46 -7.58 4.32
N ARG A 39 -21.03 -8.59 4.98
CA ARG A 39 -22.33 -8.48 5.69
C ARG A 39 -22.25 -7.47 6.85
N LEU A 40 -21.13 -7.46 7.58
CA LEU A 40 -20.93 -6.50 8.67
C LEU A 40 -20.78 -5.09 8.13
N LEU A 41 -20.09 -4.91 7.00
CA LEU A 41 -19.97 -3.63 6.31
C LEU A 41 -21.35 -3.14 5.85
N GLU A 42 -22.12 -3.96 5.15
CA GLU A 42 -23.45 -3.62 4.71
C GLU A 42 -24.32 -3.13 5.88
N ARG A 43 -24.32 -3.87 7.00
CA ARG A 43 -25.05 -3.48 8.21
C ARG A 43 -24.59 -2.14 8.77
N GLU A 44 -23.29 -1.84 8.72
CA GLU A 44 -22.76 -0.56 9.17
C GLU A 44 -23.20 0.59 8.26
N LEU A 45 -23.13 0.39 6.93
CA LEU A 45 -23.53 1.38 5.94
C LEU A 45 -25.02 1.72 5.97
N ARG A 46 -25.86 0.79 6.48
CA ARG A 46 -27.32 1.01 6.63
C ARG A 46 -27.72 1.76 7.91
N LYS A 47 -26.78 2.09 8.78
CA LYS A 47 -27.10 2.83 10.01
C LYS A 47 -27.59 4.25 9.70
N PRO A 48 -28.66 4.75 10.38
CA PRO A 48 -29.21 6.09 10.10
C PRO A 48 -28.19 7.23 10.25
N ASN A 49 -27.21 7.06 11.15
CA ASN A 49 -26.19 8.07 11.44
C ASN A 49 -24.87 7.82 10.72
N TYR A 50 -24.85 6.94 9.72
CA TYR A 50 -23.62 6.69 8.97
C TYR A 50 -23.25 7.92 8.13
N GLN A 51 -21.99 8.36 8.29
CA GLN A 51 -21.42 9.45 7.49
C GLN A 51 -20.43 8.87 6.49
N CYS A 52 -20.72 9.02 5.21
CA CYS A 52 -19.84 8.54 4.15
C CYS A 52 -18.52 9.29 4.15
N ARG A 53 -17.43 8.51 4.16
CA ARG A 53 -16.04 8.96 3.98
C ARG A 53 -15.31 7.92 3.16
N THR A 54 -14.31 8.31 2.40
CA THR A 54 -13.50 7.37 1.64
C THR A 54 -12.96 6.24 2.53
N LEU A 55 -13.28 5.01 2.18
CA LEU A 55 -12.77 3.83 2.86
C LEU A 55 -11.40 3.47 2.29
N ALA A 56 -10.39 3.29 3.15
CA ALA A 56 -9.05 2.92 2.74
C ALA A 56 -8.82 1.42 2.95
N LEU A 57 -8.51 0.70 1.87
CA LEU A 57 -8.10 -0.71 1.90
C LEU A 57 -6.59 -0.83 1.65
N GLY A 58 -5.93 -1.73 2.36
CA GLY A 58 -4.49 -1.98 2.20
C GLY A 58 -3.58 -1.20 3.14
N THR A 59 -4.15 -0.48 4.11
CA THR A 59 -3.38 0.34 5.05
C THR A 59 -2.70 -0.47 6.16
N ASN A 60 -3.14 -1.69 6.45
CA ASN A 60 -2.57 -2.55 7.49
C ASN A 60 -2.08 -3.90 6.95
N THR A 61 -2.90 -4.57 6.14
CA THR A 61 -2.55 -5.81 5.43
C THR A 61 -2.92 -5.66 3.97
N ASP A 62 -2.26 -6.40 3.09
CA ASP A 62 -2.59 -6.31 1.66
C ASP A 62 -3.97 -6.95 1.39
N PRO A 63 -4.91 -6.22 0.77
CA PRO A 63 -6.25 -6.73 0.47
C PRO A 63 -6.25 -7.82 -0.61
N TYR A 64 -5.16 -7.93 -1.37
CA TYR A 64 -4.97 -8.92 -2.42
C TYR A 64 -3.82 -9.89 -2.14
N GLN A 65 -3.51 -10.14 -0.85
CA GLN A 65 -2.56 -11.17 -0.46
C GLN A 65 -3.00 -12.56 -0.99
N PRO A 66 -2.10 -13.57 -1.12
CA PRO A 66 -2.38 -14.84 -1.80
C PRO A 66 -3.68 -15.54 -1.38
N VAL A 67 -4.02 -15.54 -0.09
CA VAL A 67 -5.24 -16.19 0.42
C VAL A 67 -6.53 -15.57 -0.14
N GLU A 68 -6.48 -14.31 -0.59
CA GLU A 68 -7.63 -13.63 -1.22
C GLU A 68 -8.09 -14.32 -2.52
N LYS A 69 -7.21 -15.04 -3.22
CA LYS A 69 -7.61 -15.90 -4.36
C LYS A 69 -8.71 -16.88 -3.97
N LYS A 70 -8.63 -17.40 -2.75
CA LYS A 70 -9.54 -18.42 -2.21
C LYS A 70 -10.72 -17.80 -1.46
N LEU A 71 -10.45 -16.83 -0.58
CA LEU A 71 -11.45 -16.28 0.33
C LEU A 71 -12.37 -15.26 -0.33
N ARG A 72 -11.90 -14.51 -1.34
CA ARG A 72 -12.64 -13.46 -2.06
C ARG A 72 -13.32 -12.42 -1.16
N LEU A 73 -12.72 -12.13 0.00
CA LEU A 73 -13.27 -11.18 0.96
C LEU A 73 -13.21 -9.74 0.45
N THR A 74 -12.09 -9.36 -0.17
CA THR A 74 -11.93 -8.03 -0.77
C THR A 74 -12.97 -7.84 -1.87
N ARG A 75 -13.15 -8.86 -2.75
CA ARG A 75 -14.18 -8.82 -3.78
C ARG A 75 -15.58 -8.60 -3.20
N SER A 76 -15.96 -9.38 -2.19
CA SER A 76 -17.28 -9.25 -1.55
C SER A 76 -17.48 -7.89 -0.88
N ILE A 77 -16.41 -7.29 -0.32
CA ILE A 77 -16.43 -5.92 0.21
C ILE A 77 -16.65 -4.91 -0.92
N LEU A 78 -15.95 -5.06 -2.05
CA LEU A 78 -16.08 -4.16 -3.21
C LEU A 78 -17.49 -4.24 -3.83
N GLU A 79 -18.10 -5.43 -3.89
CA GLU A 79 -19.49 -5.60 -4.34
C GLU A 79 -20.47 -4.81 -3.47
N VAL A 80 -20.30 -4.82 -2.14
CA VAL A 80 -21.08 -3.98 -1.22
C VAL A 80 -20.82 -2.50 -1.48
N LEU A 81 -19.56 -2.08 -1.60
CA LEU A 81 -19.21 -0.68 -1.83
C LEU A 81 -19.78 -0.16 -3.16
N LEU A 82 -19.72 -0.96 -4.23
CA LEU A 82 -20.35 -0.62 -5.51
C LEU A 82 -21.86 -0.45 -5.37
N ALA A 83 -22.56 -1.38 -4.70
CA ALA A 83 -24.01 -1.33 -4.48
C ALA A 83 -24.43 -0.08 -3.71
N PHE A 84 -23.63 0.35 -2.74
CA PHE A 84 -23.87 1.54 -1.92
C PHE A 84 -23.31 2.83 -2.53
N ARG A 85 -22.65 2.75 -3.71
CA ARG A 85 -21.92 3.88 -4.32
C ARG A 85 -20.94 4.53 -3.33
N HIS A 86 -20.25 3.69 -2.55
CA HIS A 86 -19.35 4.14 -1.50
C HIS A 86 -17.91 4.26 -2.04
N PRO A 87 -17.24 5.40 -1.83
CA PRO A 87 -15.87 5.61 -2.33
C PRO A 87 -14.84 4.78 -1.58
N VAL A 88 -13.84 4.26 -2.32
CA VAL A 88 -12.75 3.45 -1.80
C VAL A 88 -11.41 3.79 -2.43
N SER A 89 -10.38 3.94 -1.60
CA SER A 89 -8.97 4.01 -2.00
C SER A 89 -8.30 2.67 -1.69
N ILE A 90 -7.59 2.10 -2.65
CA ILE A 90 -6.99 0.77 -2.53
C ILE A 90 -5.49 0.87 -2.71
N VAL A 91 -4.72 0.37 -1.74
CA VAL A 91 -3.27 0.20 -1.86
C VAL A 91 -2.92 -1.28 -1.86
N THR A 92 -2.14 -1.73 -2.83
CA THR A 92 -1.74 -3.13 -2.92
C THR A 92 -0.36 -3.32 -3.55
N LYS A 93 0.27 -4.47 -3.28
CA LYS A 93 1.48 -4.98 -3.94
C LYS A 93 1.17 -6.16 -4.87
N SER A 94 -0.11 -6.40 -5.12
CA SER A 94 -0.55 -7.63 -5.80
C SER A 94 -1.22 -7.33 -7.15
N ALA A 95 -0.81 -8.05 -8.17
CA ALA A 95 -1.47 -8.05 -9.48
C ALA A 95 -2.84 -8.74 -9.47
N LEU A 96 -3.23 -9.37 -8.35
CA LEU A 96 -4.52 -10.05 -8.24
C LEU A 96 -5.71 -9.08 -8.35
N ILE A 97 -5.49 -7.80 -8.10
CA ILE A 97 -6.52 -6.74 -8.24
C ILE A 97 -7.18 -6.73 -9.63
N ILE A 98 -6.45 -7.16 -10.69
CA ILE A 98 -6.99 -7.26 -12.05
C ILE A 98 -8.20 -8.19 -12.12
N ARG A 99 -8.32 -9.17 -11.21
CA ARG A 99 -9.48 -10.07 -11.11
C ARG A 99 -10.80 -9.31 -10.96
N ASP A 100 -10.77 -8.17 -10.29
CA ASP A 100 -11.96 -7.43 -9.87
C ASP A 100 -12.23 -6.19 -10.76
N LEU A 101 -11.69 -6.16 -11.99
CA LEU A 101 -11.92 -5.08 -12.96
C LEU A 101 -13.40 -4.87 -13.28
N ASP A 102 -14.20 -5.92 -13.26
CA ASP A 102 -15.65 -5.88 -13.47
C ASP A 102 -16.39 -5.04 -12.41
N ILE A 103 -15.82 -4.91 -11.21
CA ILE A 103 -16.35 -4.06 -10.13
C ILE A 103 -15.69 -2.68 -10.15
N LEU A 104 -14.36 -2.64 -10.38
CA LEU A 104 -13.60 -1.41 -10.30
C LEU A 104 -13.94 -0.43 -11.43
N LYS A 105 -14.20 -0.92 -12.67
CA LYS A 105 -14.59 -0.06 -13.80
C LYS A 105 -15.84 0.78 -13.53
N PRO A 106 -17.00 0.18 -13.19
CA PRO A 106 -18.22 0.97 -12.89
C PRO A 106 -18.06 1.87 -11.67
N MET A 107 -17.15 1.56 -10.74
CA MET A 107 -16.80 2.47 -9.64
C MET A 107 -15.97 3.66 -10.13
N ALA A 108 -15.00 3.42 -11.01
CA ALA A 108 -14.16 4.48 -11.59
C ALA A 108 -14.96 5.47 -12.43
N GLU A 109 -15.89 4.98 -13.26
CA GLU A 109 -16.81 5.82 -14.05
C GLU A 109 -17.64 6.80 -13.19
N LYS A 110 -17.78 6.50 -11.92
CA LYS A 110 -18.49 7.32 -10.93
C LYS A 110 -17.58 8.11 -10.00
N GLY A 111 -16.26 8.07 -10.21
CA GLY A 111 -15.30 8.70 -9.30
C GLY A 111 -15.25 8.11 -7.88
N LEU A 112 -15.57 6.81 -7.76
CA LEU A 112 -15.69 6.11 -6.47
C LEU A 112 -14.49 5.24 -6.12
N VAL A 113 -13.50 5.13 -7.00
CA VAL A 113 -12.31 4.31 -6.72
C VAL A 113 -11.05 4.93 -7.24
N GLU A 114 -9.98 4.79 -6.46
CA GLU A 114 -8.59 4.93 -6.89
C GLU A 114 -7.78 3.71 -6.46
N VAL A 115 -6.78 3.36 -7.23
CA VAL A 115 -5.90 2.22 -6.94
C VAL A 115 -4.45 2.65 -7.00
N SER A 116 -3.70 2.42 -5.93
CA SER A 116 -2.26 2.67 -5.88
C SER A 116 -1.47 1.39 -5.74
N LEU A 117 -0.46 1.20 -6.62
CA LEU A 117 0.48 0.09 -6.53
C LEU A 117 1.74 0.54 -5.78
N SER A 118 2.11 -0.20 -4.73
CA SER A 118 3.32 0.09 -3.97
C SER A 118 4.51 -0.68 -4.55
N ILE A 119 5.61 0.01 -4.85
CA ILE A 119 6.87 -0.54 -5.36
C ILE A 119 8.02 -0.03 -4.50
N ALA A 120 8.72 -0.94 -3.84
CA ALA A 120 9.86 -0.60 -2.99
C ALA A 120 11.17 -0.48 -3.81
N THR A 121 11.32 -1.29 -4.84
CA THR A 121 12.52 -1.34 -5.69
C THR A 121 12.17 -1.94 -7.05
N LEU A 122 12.92 -1.60 -8.07
CA LEU A 122 12.88 -2.22 -9.39
C LEU A 122 13.90 -3.37 -9.50
N ASP A 123 14.86 -3.46 -8.58
CA ASP A 123 15.80 -4.57 -8.49
C ASP A 123 15.06 -5.85 -8.10
N HIS A 124 15.07 -6.83 -9.01
CA HIS A 124 14.39 -8.11 -8.84
C HIS A 124 14.96 -8.93 -7.66
N ARG A 125 16.26 -8.88 -7.43
CA ARG A 125 16.93 -9.60 -6.33
C ARG A 125 16.53 -9.00 -4.98
N LEU A 126 16.60 -7.67 -4.86
CA LEU A 126 16.20 -6.97 -3.65
C LEU A 126 14.70 -7.16 -3.37
N ALA A 127 13.85 -7.07 -4.39
CA ALA A 127 12.41 -7.29 -4.26
C ALA A 127 12.08 -8.71 -3.76
N ASN A 128 12.83 -9.74 -4.20
CA ASN A 128 12.59 -11.12 -3.78
C ASN A 128 12.86 -11.35 -2.29
N THR A 129 13.80 -10.63 -1.71
CA THR A 129 14.17 -10.78 -0.29
C THR A 129 13.37 -9.85 0.61
N LEU A 130 13.07 -8.63 0.16
CA LEU A 130 12.24 -7.66 0.91
C LEU A 130 10.76 -8.04 0.99
N GLU A 131 10.21 -8.60 -0.12
CA GLU A 131 8.78 -8.81 -0.34
C GLU A 131 8.53 -10.17 -1.04
N PRO A 132 8.85 -11.30 -0.39
CA PRO A 132 9.02 -12.60 -1.06
C PRO A 132 7.79 -13.08 -1.82
N LEU A 133 6.57 -12.86 -1.32
CA LEU A 133 5.32 -13.31 -1.94
C LEU A 133 4.50 -12.19 -2.60
N ALA A 134 5.04 -10.97 -2.66
CA ALA A 134 4.42 -9.89 -3.42
C ALA A 134 4.62 -10.08 -4.94
N SER A 135 3.76 -9.49 -5.75
CA SER A 135 3.98 -9.45 -7.20
C SER A 135 5.29 -8.74 -7.53
N LYS A 136 6.04 -9.25 -8.49
CA LYS A 136 7.34 -8.67 -8.88
C LYS A 136 7.18 -7.24 -9.41
N PRO A 137 8.18 -6.37 -9.29
CA PRO A 137 8.07 -4.95 -9.63
C PRO A 137 7.53 -4.72 -11.04
N MET A 138 8.08 -5.36 -12.05
CA MET A 138 7.61 -5.25 -13.44
C MET A 138 6.16 -5.69 -13.61
N LYS A 139 5.71 -6.70 -12.85
CA LYS A 139 4.30 -7.13 -12.88
C LYS A 139 3.38 -6.10 -12.24
N ARG A 140 3.84 -5.36 -11.21
CA ARG A 140 3.08 -4.25 -10.62
C ARG A 140 2.97 -3.09 -11.60
N LEU A 141 4.04 -2.74 -12.32
CA LEU A 141 3.99 -1.74 -13.41
C LEU A 141 3.01 -2.16 -14.51
N ALA A 142 3.07 -3.42 -14.97
CA ALA A 142 2.09 -3.94 -15.94
C ALA A 142 0.65 -3.92 -15.39
N THR A 143 0.47 -4.09 -14.08
CA THR A 143 -0.84 -3.97 -13.42
C THR A 143 -1.35 -2.53 -13.48
N ILE A 144 -0.50 -1.52 -13.24
CA ILE A 144 -0.87 -0.10 -13.39
C ILE A 144 -1.35 0.15 -14.82
N ARG A 145 -0.63 -0.33 -15.84
CA ARG A 145 -1.06 -0.19 -17.25
C ARG A 145 -2.44 -0.78 -17.49
N THR A 146 -2.67 -2.00 -17.03
CA THR A 146 -3.97 -2.67 -17.20
C THR A 146 -5.12 -1.89 -16.54
N LEU A 147 -4.87 -1.32 -15.35
CA LEU A 147 -5.85 -0.50 -14.64
C LEU A 147 -6.10 0.83 -15.37
N ALA A 148 -5.03 1.51 -15.81
CA ALA A 148 -5.12 2.77 -16.56
C ALA A 148 -5.85 2.58 -17.90
N ASP A 149 -5.53 1.53 -18.66
CA ASP A 149 -6.21 1.17 -19.91
C ASP A 149 -7.70 0.85 -19.69
N ALA A 150 -8.05 0.42 -18.47
CA ALA A 150 -9.44 0.20 -18.05
C ALA A 150 -10.16 1.47 -17.58
N GLY A 151 -9.51 2.64 -17.59
CA GLY A 151 -10.06 3.92 -17.13
C GLY A 151 -10.11 4.08 -15.60
N ILE A 152 -9.35 3.26 -14.85
CA ILE A 152 -9.31 3.33 -13.39
C ILE A 152 -8.19 4.28 -12.97
N PRO A 153 -8.48 5.34 -12.17
CA PRO A 153 -7.46 6.23 -11.63
C PRO A 153 -6.39 5.46 -10.86
N CYS A 154 -5.13 5.56 -11.31
CA CYS A 154 -4.02 4.78 -10.77
C CYS A 154 -2.93 5.66 -10.18
N GLY A 155 -2.38 5.20 -9.06
CA GLY A 155 -1.22 5.76 -8.42
C GLY A 155 -0.05 4.79 -8.32
N ILE A 156 1.15 5.36 -8.20
CA ILE A 156 2.36 4.63 -7.81
C ILE A 156 2.85 5.17 -6.48
N ILE A 157 3.19 4.25 -5.58
CA ILE A 157 3.77 4.59 -4.27
C ILE A 157 5.18 4.01 -4.22
N ALA A 158 6.20 4.87 -4.28
CA ALA A 158 7.57 4.47 -4.01
C ALA A 158 7.75 4.19 -2.50
N ALA A 159 7.54 2.94 -2.07
CA ALA A 159 7.45 2.60 -0.64
C ALA A 159 7.80 1.15 -0.31
N PRO A 160 8.60 0.99 0.76
CA PRO A 160 9.28 2.05 1.50
C PRO A 160 10.54 2.53 0.80
N ILE A 161 10.85 3.82 0.95
CA ILE A 161 12.19 4.33 0.64
C ILE A 161 13.09 4.05 1.84
N ILE A 162 14.17 3.33 1.59
CA ILE A 162 15.15 2.90 2.60
C ILE A 162 16.48 3.61 2.28
N PRO A 163 16.92 4.53 3.15
CA PRO A 163 18.16 5.28 2.93
C PRO A 163 19.35 4.36 2.69
N ALA A 164 20.23 4.73 1.77
CA ALA A 164 21.42 4.00 1.37
C ALA A 164 21.17 2.60 0.73
N LEU A 165 19.91 2.16 0.64
CA LEU A 165 19.58 0.86 0.05
C LEU A 165 18.88 1.00 -1.31
N ASN A 166 17.70 1.63 -1.35
CA ASN A 166 16.89 1.79 -2.56
C ASN A 166 16.47 3.24 -2.87
N ASP A 167 16.89 4.20 -2.08
CA ASP A 167 16.53 5.62 -2.24
C ASP A 167 17.03 6.24 -3.55
N HIS A 168 18.05 5.64 -4.18
CA HIS A 168 18.52 6.03 -5.50
C HIS A 168 17.55 5.65 -6.63
N GLU A 169 16.59 4.75 -6.38
CA GLU A 169 15.61 4.28 -7.37
C GLU A 169 14.34 5.15 -7.41
N LEU A 170 14.20 6.17 -6.53
CA LEU A 170 12.98 6.95 -6.43
C LEU A 170 12.48 7.47 -7.78
N GLU A 171 13.37 8.11 -8.54
CA GLU A 171 13.02 8.69 -9.84
C GLU A 171 12.63 7.60 -10.84
N SER A 172 13.40 6.54 -10.95
CA SER A 172 13.14 5.42 -11.88
C SER A 172 11.83 4.71 -11.59
N ILE A 173 11.47 4.54 -10.29
CA ILE A 173 10.19 3.96 -9.90
C ILE A 173 9.05 4.86 -10.38
N LEU A 174 9.16 6.17 -10.16
CA LEU A 174 8.12 7.12 -10.56
C LEU A 174 8.03 7.25 -12.10
N GLU A 175 9.15 7.24 -12.82
CA GLU A 175 9.19 7.19 -14.29
C GLU A 175 8.44 5.96 -14.81
N GLY A 176 8.79 4.77 -14.28
CA GLY A 176 8.11 3.53 -14.65
C GLY A 176 6.59 3.55 -14.36
N GLY A 177 6.18 4.18 -13.27
CA GLY A 177 4.76 4.41 -12.96
C GLY A 177 4.09 5.29 -14.01
N ARG A 178 4.70 6.43 -14.36
CA ARG A 178 4.16 7.37 -15.34
C ARG A 178 4.04 6.74 -16.73
N ASP A 179 5.08 6.03 -17.16
CA ASP A 179 5.12 5.32 -18.45
C ASP A 179 4.05 4.24 -18.57
N THR A 180 3.57 3.72 -17.44
CA THR A 180 2.49 2.74 -17.39
C THR A 180 1.12 3.33 -17.14
N GLY A 181 0.99 4.66 -17.08
CA GLY A 181 -0.29 5.36 -17.02
C GLY A 181 -0.72 5.80 -15.62
N ALA A 182 0.16 5.71 -14.61
CA ALA A 182 -0.14 6.29 -13.30
C ALA A 182 -0.25 7.83 -13.41
N THR A 183 -1.32 8.40 -12.86
CA THR A 183 -1.54 9.86 -12.78
C THR A 183 -1.25 10.40 -11.39
N LEU A 184 -1.17 9.52 -10.38
CA LEU A 184 -0.90 9.87 -9.00
C LEU A 184 0.43 9.27 -8.54
N ALA A 185 1.17 10.01 -7.72
CA ALA A 185 2.44 9.55 -7.17
C ALA A 185 2.60 9.94 -5.71
N SER A 186 3.16 9.04 -4.92
CA SER A 186 3.58 9.33 -3.55
C SER A 186 4.81 8.50 -3.16
N TYR A 187 5.41 8.82 -2.03
CA TYR A 187 6.46 8.01 -1.43
C TYR A 187 6.28 7.89 0.07
N ILE A 188 6.81 6.82 0.65
CA ILE A 188 6.82 6.61 2.09
C ILE A 188 8.25 6.28 2.53
N LEU A 189 8.83 7.16 3.34
CA LEU A 189 10.11 6.89 3.98
C LEU A 189 9.93 5.81 5.05
N MET A 190 10.84 4.84 5.06
CA MET A 190 10.77 3.70 5.97
C MET A 190 10.72 4.11 7.43
N ARG A 191 9.84 3.45 8.18
CA ARG A 191 9.73 3.54 9.64
C ARG A 191 9.72 2.13 10.22
N LEU A 192 10.62 1.87 11.15
CA LEU A 192 10.74 0.59 11.83
C LEU A 192 10.24 0.70 13.28
N PRO A 193 9.09 0.10 13.63
CA PRO A 193 8.78 -0.18 15.03
C PRO A 193 9.86 -1.05 15.66
N LEU A 194 10.12 -0.89 16.96
CA LEU A 194 11.21 -1.58 17.67
C LEU A 194 11.27 -3.10 17.38
N GLN A 195 10.12 -3.77 17.42
CA GLN A 195 10.04 -5.22 17.17
C GLN A 195 10.36 -5.61 15.71
N VAL A 196 10.16 -4.68 14.75
CA VAL A 196 10.50 -4.91 13.34
C VAL A 196 11.96 -4.56 13.08
N SER A 197 12.54 -3.68 13.88
CA SER A 197 13.93 -3.23 13.74
C SER A 197 14.92 -4.39 13.83
N GLU A 198 14.74 -5.29 14.80
CA GLU A 198 15.60 -6.47 14.95
C GLU A 198 15.49 -7.42 13.75
N LEU A 199 14.27 -7.71 13.31
CA LEU A 199 14.03 -8.57 12.13
C LEU A 199 14.65 -7.97 10.86
N PHE A 200 14.53 -6.66 10.70
CA PHE A 200 15.09 -5.97 9.55
C PHE A 200 16.63 -5.91 9.61
N LYS A 201 17.21 -5.73 10.79
CA LYS A 201 18.65 -5.77 11.00
C LYS A 201 19.22 -7.15 10.65
N GLU A 202 18.63 -8.23 11.16
CA GLU A 202 18.99 -9.59 10.83
C GLU A 202 18.90 -9.86 9.31
N TRP A 203 17.85 -9.38 8.67
CA TRP A 203 17.69 -9.46 7.23
C TRP A 203 18.81 -8.73 6.48
N LEU A 204 19.17 -7.50 6.90
CA LEU A 204 20.28 -6.74 6.30
C LEU A 204 21.62 -7.46 6.41
N GLU A 205 21.91 -8.04 7.58
CA GLU A 205 23.13 -8.79 7.83
C GLU A 205 23.24 -10.02 6.92
N ASN A 206 22.12 -10.66 6.61
CA ASN A 206 22.08 -11.85 5.75
C ASN A 206 22.09 -11.54 4.24
N PHE A 207 21.44 -10.47 3.81
CA PHE A 207 21.21 -10.21 2.38
C PHE A 207 21.96 -9.00 1.83
N GLU A 208 22.28 -8.01 2.67
CA GLU A 208 22.98 -6.78 2.30
C GLU A 208 24.07 -6.42 3.34
N PRO A 209 24.98 -7.33 3.69
CA PRO A 209 25.94 -7.16 4.80
C PRO A 209 26.81 -5.91 4.64
N ASN A 210 27.20 -5.58 3.42
CA ASN A 210 28.05 -4.41 3.13
C ASN A 210 27.35 -3.07 3.40
N LYS A 211 26.02 -3.03 3.37
CA LYS A 211 25.20 -1.83 3.60
C LYS A 211 24.54 -1.81 4.97
N ALA A 212 24.52 -2.94 5.70
CA ALA A 212 23.76 -3.12 6.92
C ALA A 212 23.99 -2.01 7.96
N LYS A 213 25.26 -1.70 8.24
CA LYS A 213 25.63 -0.66 9.20
C LYS A 213 25.20 0.74 8.74
N GLU A 214 25.38 1.05 7.47
CA GLU A 214 25.05 2.36 6.90
C GLU A 214 23.52 2.59 6.93
N VAL A 215 22.74 1.60 6.48
CA VAL A 215 21.27 1.65 6.47
C VAL A 215 20.72 1.81 7.88
N MET A 216 21.19 0.99 8.85
CA MET A 216 20.71 1.07 10.23
C MET A 216 21.05 2.40 10.91
N ASN A 217 22.24 2.95 10.66
CA ASN A 217 22.61 4.27 11.17
C ASN A 217 21.72 5.36 10.60
N ALA A 218 21.49 5.37 9.28
CA ALA A 218 20.62 6.34 8.61
C ALA A 218 19.17 6.27 9.13
N LEU A 219 18.63 5.07 9.34
CA LEU A 219 17.28 4.88 9.89
C LEU A 219 17.18 5.36 11.34
N THR A 220 18.22 5.14 12.16
CA THR A 220 18.28 5.61 13.54
C THR A 220 18.34 7.14 13.61
N GLU A 221 19.17 7.76 12.79
CA GLU A 221 19.26 9.22 12.68
C GLU A 221 17.91 9.85 12.28
N ILE A 222 17.21 9.24 11.32
CA ILE A 222 15.90 9.70 10.86
C ILE A 222 14.84 9.59 11.96
N ARG A 223 14.90 8.56 12.80
CA ARG A 223 13.97 8.36 13.91
C ARG A 223 14.17 9.34 15.04
N ASP A 224 15.40 9.50 15.49
CA ASP A 224 15.71 10.17 16.76
C ASP A 224 15.78 11.71 16.64
N GLY A 225 15.80 12.25 15.42
CA GLY A 225 15.83 13.69 15.18
C GLY A 225 17.07 14.43 15.75
N LYS A 226 18.09 13.66 16.19
CA LYS A 226 19.28 14.22 16.84
C LYS A 226 20.23 14.84 15.82
N ASN A 227 20.50 16.11 16.01
CA ASN A 227 21.57 16.83 15.33
C ASN A 227 22.93 16.22 15.70
N CYS A 228 23.44 15.29 14.91
CA CYS A 228 24.83 14.88 15.05
C CYS A 228 25.72 15.93 14.38
N GLN A 229 26.14 16.92 15.18
CA GLN A 229 27.22 17.85 14.79
C GLN A 229 28.55 17.15 15.01
N LYS A 230 29.11 16.52 13.99
CA LYS A 230 30.59 16.38 13.78
C LYS A 230 30.84 15.51 12.55
N GLU A 231 31.51 16.13 11.57
CA GLU A 231 32.15 15.65 10.33
C GLU A 231 31.46 16.06 9.03
N PHE A 232 32.25 16.41 8.01
CA PHE A 232 31.83 16.99 6.73
C PHE A 232 30.82 16.08 5.98
N VAL A 233 30.92 14.78 6.14
CA VAL A 233 29.97 13.79 5.61
C VAL A 233 28.64 13.79 6.39
N SER A 234 28.65 14.19 7.66
CA SER A 234 27.44 14.28 8.51
C SER A 234 26.56 15.50 8.21
N ARG A 235 27.10 16.53 7.56
CA ARG A 235 26.30 17.70 7.14
C ARG A 235 25.26 17.39 6.06
N LEU A 236 25.52 16.38 5.23
CA LEU A 236 24.56 15.86 4.27
C LEU A 236 23.59 14.83 4.89
N LYS A 237 23.92 14.30 6.08
CA LYS A 237 23.15 13.29 6.82
C LYS A 237 22.29 13.88 7.96
N ASN A 238 22.18 15.21 8.04
CA ASN A 238 21.29 15.85 9.02
C ASN A 238 19.84 15.37 8.77
N THR A 239 19.18 14.80 9.77
CA THR A 239 17.85 14.16 9.66
C THR A 239 16.80 15.08 9.02
N GLY A 240 16.89 16.38 9.29
CA GLY A 240 16.15 17.40 8.56
C GLY A 240 16.59 17.53 7.10
N GLY A 241 17.90 17.41 6.83
CA GLY A 241 18.47 17.51 5.49
C GLY A 241 18.11 16.36 4.56
N TYR A 242 18.15 15.11 5.02
CA TYR A 242 17.80 13.95 4.20
C TYR A 242 16.31 13.97 3.81
N LYS A 243 15.41 14.19 4.78
CA LYS A 243 13.97 14.30 4.51
C LYS A 243 13.66 15.45 3.55
N ALA A 244 14.29 16.60 3.76
CA ALA A 244 14.14 17.77 2.89
C ALA A 244 14.67 17.50 1.48
N LEU A 245 15.83 16.85 1.36
CA LEU A 245 16.40 16.43 0.08
C LEU A 245 15.47 15.46 -0.65
N LEU A 246 15.00 14.41 0.03
CA LEU A 246 14.08 13.44 -0.56
C LEU A 246 12.77 14.10 -1.00
N ALA A 247 12.21 14.98 -0.17
CA ALA A 247 11.00 15.74 -0.51
C ALA A 247 11.23 16.63 -1.74
N LYS A 248 12.41 17.28 -1.83
CA LYS A 248 12.75 18.11 -2.98
C LYS A 248 12.96 17.30 -4.26
N ARG A 249 13.64 16.15 -4.17
CA ARG A 249 13.76 15.20 -5.30
C ARG A 249 12.39 14.76 -5.78
N PHE A 250 11.51 14.38 -4.85
CA PHE A 250 10.13 13.98 -5.18
C PHE A 250 9.36 15.13 -5.85
N GLU A 251 9.39 16.34 -5.30
CA GLU A 251 8.73 17.53 -5.88
C GLU A 251 9.19 17.78 -7.32
N LEU A 252 10.50 17.74 -7.56
CA LEU A 252 11.07 17.98 -8.88
C LEU A 252 10.65 16.90 -9.89
N ILE A 253 10.67 15.63 -9.49
CA ILE A 253 10.34 14.54 -10.41
C ILE A 253 8.85 14.50 -10.73
N ILE A 254 7.96 14.68 -9.76
CA ILE A 254 6.50 14.70 -10.03
C ILE A 254 6.12 15.85 -10.97
N LYS A 255 6.75 17.02 -10.80
CA LYS A 255 6.56 18.16 -11.70
C LYS A 255 7.08 17.86 -13.10
N ARG A 256 8.28 17.28 -13.23
CA ARG A 256 8.88 16.91 -14.52
C ARG A 256 8.03 15.89 -15.27
N LEU A 257 7.49 14.91 -14.59
CA LEU A 257 6.69 13.82 -15.16
C LEU A 257 5.21 14.18 -15.35
N GLY A 258 4.77 15.33 -14.86
CA GLY A 258 3.38 15.78 -14.98
C GLY A 258 2.40 14.89 -14.21
N TYR A 259 2.74 14.49 -12.99
CA TYR A 259 1.78 13.83 -12.10
C TYR A 259 0.72 14.84 -11.62
N GLU A 260 -0.54 14.39 -11.52
CA GLU A 260 -1.69 15.22 -11.14
C GLU A 260 -1.70 15.51 -9.62
N GLY A 261 -1.12 14.61 -8.80
CA GLY A 261 -1.08 14.77 -7.35
C GLY A 261 -0.67 13.51 -6.63
N GLN A 262 -0.99 13.45 -5.33
CA GLN A 262 -0.69 12.30 -4.47
C GLN A 262 -1.91 11.42 -4.20
N SER A 263 -3.10 11.94 -4.37
CA SER A 263 -4.38 11.24 -4.21
C SER A 263 -5.43 11.83 -5.14
N TYR A 264 -6.43 11.02 -5.44
CA TYR A 264 -7.60 11.42 -6.21
C TYR A 264 -8.73 11.82 -5.24
N GLU A 265 -9.48 12.87 -5.57
CA GLU A 265 -10.63 13.27 -4.77
C GLU A 265 -11.83 12.42 -5.17
N LEU A 266 -12.20 11.47 -4.29
CA LEU A 266 -13.31 10.56 -4.50
C LEU A 266 -14.63 11.20 -4.06
N ASP A 267 -15.70 10.97 -4.84
CA ASP A 267 -17.02 11.56 -4.60
C ASP A 267 -17.78 10.84 -3.50
N VAL A 268 -17.80 11.44 -2.31
CA VAL A 268 -18.55 10.94 -1.14
C VAL A 268 -20.06 11.24 -1.21
N ASN A 269 -20.49 12.14 -2.12
CA ASN A 269 -21.87 12.59 -2.21
C ASN A 269 -22.78 11.61 -2.97
N GLN A 270 -22.19 10.65 -3.69
CA GLN A 270 -22.96 9.62 -4.41
C GLN A 270 -23.42 8.47 -3.52
N PHE A 271 -22.98 8.44 -2.26
CA PHE A 271 -23.38 7.38 -1.33
C PHE A 271 -24.89 7.28 -1.24
N THR A 272 -25.40 6.07 -1.43
CA THR A 272 -26.83 5.76 -1.35
C THR A 272 -27.03 4.39 -0.73
N ILE A 273 -28.09 4.27 0.08
CA ILE A 273 -28.49 2.98 0.64
C ILE A 273 -29.41 2.29 -0.38
N PRO A 274 -29.00 1.15 -0.95
CA PRO A 274 -29.85 0.44 -1.91
C PRO A 274 -31.13 -0.03 -1.25
N VAL A 275 -32.24 0.17 -1.96
CA VAL A 275 -33.53 -0.35 -1.54
C VAL A 275 -33.42 -1.86 -1.47
N GLN A 276 -33.77 -2.46 -0.33
CA GLN A 276 -33.98 -3.90 -0.28
C GLN A 276 -35.12 -4.22 -1.22
N GLN A 277 -34.84 -4.95 -2.29
CA GLN A 277 -35.90 -5.65 -2.98
C GLN A 277 -36.43 -6.67 -1.97
N ASP A 278 -37.57 -6.34 -1.32
CA ASP A 278 -38.31 -7.35 -0.64
C ASP A 278 -38.51 -8.49 -1.64
N LYS A 279 -38.00 -9.66 -1.29
CA LYS A 279 -38.46 -10.88 -1.94
C LYS A 279 -39.89 -11.05 -1.56
N GLN A 280 -40.77 -10.28 -2.20
CA GLN A 280 -42.19 -10.55 -2.17
C GLN A 280 -42.32 -11.94 -2.81
N LEU A 281 -42.44 -12.95 -1.97
CA LEU A 281 -42.86 -14.26 -2.39
C LEU A 281 -44.17 -14.02 -3.13
N ALA A 282 -44.16 -14.21 -4.45
CA ALA A 282 -45.39 -14.23 -5.23
C ALA A 282 -46.28 -15.32 -4.62
N LEU A 283 -47.27 -14.91 -3.88
CA LEU A 283 -48.37 -15.73 -3.41
C LEU A 283 -49.40 -15.84 -4.54
N PHE A 284 -48.97 -16.52 -5.63
CA PHE A 284 -49.93 -17.04 -6.63
C PHE A 284 -49.25 -18.22 -7.34
#